data_71c9dac9c88360b7fa16ac971593003b
#
_entry.id   71c9dac9c88360b7fa16ac971593003b
#
_cell.length_a   1.000
_cell.length_b   1.000
_cell.length_c   1.000
_cell.angle_alpha   90.00
_cell.angle_beta   90.00
_cell.angle_gamma   90.00
#
_symmetry.space_group_name_H-M   'P 1'
#
loop_
_entity.id
_entity.type
_entity.pdbx_description
1 polymer ?
#
loop_
_entity_poly.entity_id
_entity_poly.type
_entity_poly.pdbx_seq_one_letter_code
_entity_poly.pdbx_strand_id
1 'polypeptide(L)'
;MTSPGQGDQWPQQYPQQNQQQWPQQNPQQYPQQPFPQPQQQDQPGGYQQYPPTAPQQPYQGQYGHTAQYTQPAGYPAPPGQGKSRRGLVITLVVLLVLAVGGGATWFALSRGESVAAGATSPNEAATNLANALGSRDLVGVLSTLAPAEASLLVDATRQSAEEYQRLGVLTQDLDLENFQGIEIKTENLRFAEPERINDHLAITKLTGGKITVDIDPGRMPIAQEFLDALTAQSGAGLSREPEHHTLDIAQLVREAGEPLRIATVQDDGGWYPSLLYTVADLGLLANGESWPQESIPHRGADSANAAVQQLVQAALDADLNRMIELLPPDEMAVLHDVGPVLVSSAADEAEPTGVEVTQLRTETSDVDGGTRTTITSVELRAPGEGTASVTKNGGCYQLESPGFREELCGDQVGAMIAAEADGPMPPALQEALTNLMGGVFEQGLGVVTTEVDGKHYVSPLRTFQELGMSFLRSMQPQDLKAMIEAGN
;
A
#
# COMPACT_ATOMS: atom_id res chain seq x y z
N MET A 1 -68.82 -16.27 -33.92
CA MET A 1 -68.56 -16.50 -35.36
C MET A 1 -67.08 -16.18 -35.55
N THR A 2 -66.17 -16.99 -35.80
CA THR A 2 -65.96 -18.37 -36.24
C THR A 2 -64.47 -18.69 -35.81
N SER A 3 -64.29 -19.81 -35.15
CA SER A 3 -63.03 -20.56 -35.09
C SER A 3 -62.90 -21.43 -36.36
N PRO A 4 -61.90 -22.22 -36.64
CA PRO A 4 -60.48 -22.40 -36.21
C PRO A 4 -59.55 -22.73 -37.44
N GLY A 5 -58.27 -22.97 -37.19
CA GLY A 5 -57.36 -23.64 -38.14
C GLY A 5 -56.07 -24.02 -37.40
N GLN A 6 -55.92 -25.26 -37.03
CA GLN A 6 -55.01 -26.35 -37.44
C GLN A 6 -53.62 -25.83 -37.84
N GLY A 7 -52.47 -26.09 -37.25
CA GLY A 7 -51.95 -27.41 -36.89
C GLY A 7 -50.91 -27.81 -37.95
N ASP A 8 -49.60 -27.61 -37.69
CA ASP A 8 -48.53 -28.30 -38.43
C ASP A 8 -47.46 -28.78 -37.47
N GLN A 9 -47.38 -30.08 -37.38
CA GLN A 9 -46.35 -30.85 -36.70
C GLN A 9 -45.07 -30.91 -37.57
N TRP A 10 -43.93 -30.60 -37.02
CA TRP A 10 -42.65 -30.91 -37.63
C TRP A 10 -42.07 -32.16 -37.03
N PRO A 11 -41.48 -33.09 -37.82
CA PRO A 11 -40.95 -34.36 -37.34
C PRO A 11 -39.54 -34.14 -36.76
N GLN A 12 -39.32 -34.73 -35.59
CA GLN A 12 -37.96 -34.87 -35.00
C GLN A 12 -37.20 -35.95 -35.76
N GLN A 13 -36.07 -35.57 -36.37
CA GLN A 13 -34.99 -36.48 -36.75
C GLN A 13 -33.71 -36.07 -36.06
N TYR A 14 -33.28 -36.89 -35.09
CA TYR A 14 -31.94 -36.83 -34.55
C TYR A 14 -30.98 -37.60 -35.45
N PRO A 15 -29.81 -37.05 -35.85
CA PRO A 15 -28.72 -37.86 -36.43
C PRO A 15 -27.89 -38.43 -35.27
N GLN A 16 -27.60 -39.67 -35.36
CA GLN A 16 -26.70 -40.43 -34.48
C GLN A 16 -25.26 -39.86 -34.60
N GLN A 17 -24.64 -39.56 -33.44
CA GLN A 17 -23.24 -39.23 -33.32
C GLN A 17 -22.34 -40.43 -33.63
N ASN A 18 -21.51 -40.32 -34.62
CA ASN A 18 -20.35 -41.18 -34.87
C ASN A 18 -19.29 -40.87 -33.82
N GLN A 19 -18.98 -41.86 -32.99
CA GLN A 19 -17.78 -41.82 -32.12
C GLN A 19 -16.53 -41.94 -32.97
N GLN A 20 -15.79 -40.85 -33.14
CA GLN A 20 -14.44 -40.87 -33.66
C GLN A 20 -13.48 -41.09 -32.50
N GLN A 21 -12.83 -42.28 -32.53
CA GLN A 21 -11.70 -42.64 -31.68
C GLN A 21 -10.50 -41.75 -31.96
N TRP A 22 -9.97 -41.10 -30.93
CA TRP A 22 -8.68 -40.40 -30.97
C TRP A 22 -7.54 -41.43 -30.91
N PRO A 23 -6.49 -41.32 -31.73
CA PRO A 23 -5.31 -42.18 -31.64
C PRO A 23 -4.46 -41.78 -30.44
N GLN A 24 -4.12 -42.76 -29.61
CA GLN A 24 -3.13 -42.60 -28.54
C GLN A 24 -1.76 -42.33 -29.15
N GLN A 25 -1.18 -41.18 -28.84
CA GLN A 25 0.22 -40.89 -29.18
C GLN A 25 1.13 -41.46 -28.09
N ASN A 26 2.02 -42.32 -28.53
CA ASN A 26 3.09 -42.94 -27.77
C ASN A 26 4.14 -41.90 -27.36
N PRO A 27 4.68 -41.89 -26.13
CA PRO A 27 5.73 -40.97 -25.74
C PRO A 27 7.06 -41.41 -26.40
N GLN A 28 7.58 -40.59 -27.30
CA GLN A 28 8.90 -40.74 -27.86
C GLN A 28 9.96 -40.42 -26.82
N GLN A 29 10.85 -41.39 -26.58
CA GLN A 29 12.08 -41.27 -25.81
C GLN A 29 13.04 -40.30 -26.53
N TYR A 30 13.43 -39.24 -25.82
CA TYR A 30 14.58 -38.40 -26.23
C TYR A 30 15.89 -39.05 -25.79
N PRO A 31 16.93 -39.07 -26.65
CA PRO A 31 18.24 -39.59 -26.28
C PRO A 31 18.95 -38.63 -25.33
N GLN A 32 19.43 -39.17 -24.23
CA GLN A 32 20.29 -38.43 -23.26
C GLN A 32 21.68 -38.22 -23.90
N GLN A 33 22.13 -36.97 -23.95
CA GLN A 33 23.51 -36.62 -24.21
C GLN A 33 24.34 -36.73 -22.94
N PRO A 34 25.57 -37.27 -22.96
CA PRO A 34 26.40 -37.37 -21.76
C PRO A 34 27.08 -36.06 -21.44
N PHE A 35 27.00 -35.67 -20.18
CA PHE A 35 27.73 -34.53 -19.60
C PHE A 35 29.22 -34.87 -19.46
N PRO A 36 30.15 -33.93 -19.72
CA PRO A 36 31.57 -34.13 -19.47
C PRO A 36 31.88 -34.07 -17.99
N GLN A 37 32.66 -35.04 -17.51
CA GLN A 37 33.22 -35.11 -16.16
C GLN A 37 34.33 -34.07 -15.97
N PRO A 38 34.45 -33.42 -14.78
CA PRO A 38 35.59 -32.60 -14.45
C PRO A 38 36.79 -33.49 -14.10
N GLN A 39 37.93 -33.18 -14.71
CA GLN A 39 39.22 -33.83 -14.44
C GLN A 39 39.73 -33.54 -13.01
N GLN A 40 40.10 -34.60 -12.31
CA GLN A 40 40.87 -34.55 -11.08
C GLN A 40 42.31 -34.13 -11.39
N GLN A 41 42.82 -33.10 -10.74
CA GLN A 41 44.25 -32.83 -10.63
C GLN A 41 44.76 -33.37 -9.33
N ASP A 42 45.72 -34.29 -9.42
CA ASP A 42 46.51 -34.84 -8.33
C ASP A 42 47.43 -33.79 -7.69
N GLN A 43 47.46 -33.74 -6.37
CA GLN A 43 48.67 -33.34 -5.63
C GLN A 43 48.80 -34.12 -4.30
N PRO A 44 50.02 -34.48 -3.92
CA PRO A 44 50.30 -35.54 -2.95
C PRO A 44 50.67 -35.04 -1.55
N GLY A 45 50.35 -35.86 -0.56
CA GLY A 45 51.18 -36.05 0.61
C GLY A 45 50.84 -35.34 1.91
N GLY A 46 50.53 -36.12 2.95
CA GLY A 46 50.56 -35.65 4.33
C GLY A 46 49.76 -36.53 5.29
N TYR A 47 50.39 -37.60 5.80
CA TYR A 47 49.88 -38.47 6.87
C TYR A 47 49.73 -37.72 8.19
N GLN A 48 48.59 -37.84 8.90
CA GLN A 48 48.58 -37.85 10.37
C GLN A 48 47.43 -38.73 10.92
N GLN A 49 47.84 -39.47 11.98
CA GLN A 49 47.21 -40.61 12.61
C GLN A 49 45.97 -40.30 13.42
N TYR A 50 45.01 -41.26 13.41
CA TYR A 50 43.91 -41.40 14.38
C TYR A 50 44.39 -42.08 15.68
N PRO A 51 43.75 -41.83 16.81
CA PRO A 51 43.52 -42.83 17.86
C PRO A 51 42.02 -43.15 18.07
N PRO A 52 41.70 -44.23 18.81
CA PRO A 52 40.64 -45.15 18.46
C PRO A 52 39.36 -45.05 19.31
N THR A 53 38.30 -45.55 18.71
CA THR A 53 36.99 -46.10 19.16
C THR A 53 36.76 -46.40 20.63
N ALA A 54 35.54 -46.08 21.10
CA ALA A 54 34.77 -46.80 22.12
C ALA A 54 33.24 -46.80 21.76
N PRO A 55 32.44 -47.72 22.32
CA PRO A 55 31.48 -48.51 21.53
C PRO A 55 30.03 -48.00 21.57
N GLN A 56 29.26 -48.51 20.58
CA GLN A 56 27.83 -48.31 20.37
C GLN A 56 26.98 -49.09 21.41
N GLN A 57 25.87 -48.50 21.78
CA GLN A 57 24.68 -49.23 22.24
C GLN A 57 23.43 -48.82 21.46
N PRO A 58 22.49 -49.74 21.24
CA PRO A 58 21.43 -49.58 20.26
C PRO A 58 20.16 -49.01 20.89
N TYR A 59 19.45 -48.13 20.17
CA TYR A 59 18.04 -47.86 20.44
C TYR A 59 17.20 -48.15 19.20
N GLN A 60 16.26 -49.05 19.38
CA GLN A 60 15.16 -49.40 18.49
C GLN A 60 14.04 -48.37 18.61
N GLY A 61 13.31 -48.18 17.51
CA GLY A 61 11.92 -47.67 17.52
C GLY A 61 11.64 -46.58 16.51
N GLN A 62 11.18 -46.93 15.38
CA GLN A 62 9.79 -46.94 14.90
C GLN A 62 9.34 -45.71 14.11
N TYR A 63 9.17 -45.95 12.81
CA TYR A 63 8.29 -45.35 11.77
C TYR A 63 7.74 -43.93 11.89
N GLY A 64 8.09 -43.12 10.90
CA GLY A 64 7.41 -41.93 10.50
C GLY A 64 7.99 -41.40 9.18
N HIS A 65 7.33 -41.72 8.04
CA HIS A 65 7.69 -41.18 6.73
C HIS A 65 7.21 -39.72 6.64
N THR A 66 8.11 -38.79 6.72
CA THR A 66 7.89 -37.44 6.21
C THR A 66 8.80 -37.25 5.01
N ALA A 67 8.18 -37.00 3.85
CA ALA A 67 8.90 -36.63 2.63
C ALA A 67 9.58 -35.27 2.85
N GLN A 68 10.91 -35.30 2.93
CA GLN A 68 11.75 -34.12 2.91
C GLN A 68 11.78 -33.58 1.47
N TYR A 69 11.15 -32.42 1.24
CA TYR A 69 11.41 -31.61 0.06
C TYR A 69 12.85 -31.10 0.16
N THR A 70 13.72 -31.57 -0.70
CA THR A 70 15.05 -30.99 -0.90
C THR A 70 14.89 -29.63 -1.57
N GLN A 71 15.19 -28.57 -0.83
CA GLN A 71 15.33 -27.24 -1.40
C GLN A 71 16.45 -27.23 -2.48
N PRO A 72 16.25 -26.55 -3.61
CA PRO A 72 17.32 -26.31 -4.57
C PRO A 72 18.44 -25.52 -3.91
N ALA A 73 19.70 -25.88 -4.25
CA ALA A 73 20.91 -25.26 -3.76
C ALA A 73 20.84 -23.75 -3.87
N GLY A 74 20.99 -23.06 -2.73
CA GLY A 74 20.89 -21.61 -2.62
C GLY A 74 21.90 -20.89 -3.51
N TYR A 75 21.47 -19.79 -4.07
CA TYR A 75 22.34 -18.73 -4.56
C TYR A 75 23.33 -18.35 -3.44
N PRO A 76 24.60 -18.05 -3.75
CA PRO A 76 25.53 -17.56 -2.75
C PRO A 76 24.93 -16.30 -2.12
N ALA A 77 24.77 -16.33 -0.77
CA ALA A 77 24.34 -15.17 -0.04
C ALA A 77 25.28 -14.00 -0.36
N PRO A 78 24.76 -12.79 -0.64
CA PRO A 78 25.61 -11.64 -0.78
C PRO A 78 26.46 -11.47 0.49
N PRO A 79 27.72 -11.00 0.39
CA PRO A 79 28.61 -10.83 1.53
C PRO A 79 27.88 -10.02 2.59
N GLY A 80 27.88 -10.52 3.83
CA GLY A 80 27.10 -10.03 4.95
C GLY A 80 27.15 -8.50 5.04
N GLN A 81 26.07 -7.87 4.70
CA GLN A 81 25.83 -6.48 5.02
C GLN A 81 25.81 -6.39 6.53
N GLY A 82 26.86 -5.82 7.11
CA GLY A 82 26.81 -5.34 8.48
C GLY A 82 25.50 -4.59 8.63
N LYS A 83 24.73 -4.87 9.69
CA LYS A 83 23.43 -4.24 9.97
C LYS A 83 23.56 -2.74 9.75
N SER A 84 23.21 -2.31 8.56
CA SER A 84 23.32 -0.93 8.14
C SER A 84 22.36 -0.14 9.01
N ARG A 85 22.90 0.71 9.87
CA ARG A 85 22.15 1.66 10.70
C ARG A 85 21.35 2.67 9.84
N ARG A 86 21.58 2.71 8.51
CA ARG A 86 20.69 3.34 7.52
C ARG A 86 19.25 2.81 7.63
N GLY A 87 19.09 1.50 7.85
CA GLY A 87 17.78 0.92 8.16
C GLY A 87 17.14 1.51 9.42
N LEU A 88 17.94 1.85 10.43
CA LEU A 88 17.42 2.40 11.69
C LEU A 88 16.97 3.86 11.53
N VAL A 89 17.72 4.66 10.76
CA VAL A 89 17.32 6.05 10.42
C VAL A 89 16.08 6.07 9.53
N ILE A 90 16.02 5.21 8.51
CA ILE A 90 14.84 5.03 7.67
C ILE A 90 13.67 4.52 8.50
N THR A 91 13.89 3.54 9.38
CA THR A 91 12.87 3.03 10.30
C THR A 91 12.40 4.12 11.26
N LEU A 92 13.27 5.02 11.68
CA LEU A 92 12.93 6.12 12.60
C LEU A 92 12.15 7.22 11.91
N VAL A 93 12.50 7.56 10.66
CA VAL A 93 11.71 8.48 9.81
C VAL A 93 10.37 7.81 9.46
N VAL A 94 10.37 6.52 9.12
CA VAL A 94 9.15 5.74 8.87
C VAL A 94 8.33 5.57 10.15
N LEU A 95 8.96 5.37 11.32
CA LEU A 95 8.26 5.34 12.61
C LEU A 95 7.74 6.71 13.03
N LEU A 96 8.45 7.81 12.73
CA LEU A 96 7.95 9.18 12.91
C LEU A 96 6.78 9.46 11.95
N VAL A 97 6.86 9.00 10.70
CA VAL A 97 5.78 9.06 9.71
C VAL A 97 4.64 8.11 10.10
N LEU A 98 4.93 6.91 10.62
CA LEU A 98 3.93 5.96 11.12
C LEU A 98 3.38 6.33 12.49
N ALA A 99 4.16 6.96 13.36
CA ALA A 99 3.67 7.51 14.63
C ALA A 99 2.76 8.72 14.40
N VAL A 100 3.04 9.52 13.37
CA VAL A 100 2.18 10.64 12.93
C VAL A 100 1.06 10.14 12.02
N GLY A 101 1.28 9.10 11.21
CA GLY A 101 0.31 8.60 10.22
C GLY A 101 -0.35 7.26 10.52
N GLY A 102 0.16 6.46 11.45
CA GLY A 102 -0.28 5.07 11.68
C GLY A 102 -0.93 4.79 13.03
N GLY A 103 -0.98 5.73 13.96
CA GLY A 103 -1.45 5.47 15.31
C GLY A 103 -2.45 6.46 15.87
N ALA A 104 -2.80 7.50 15.15
CA ALA A 104 -3.71 8.45 15.73
C ALA A 104 -4.58 9.11 14.69
N THR A 105 -5.79 8.84 14.81
CA THR A 105 -6.87 9.47 14.11
C THR A 105 -7.77 10.10 15.15
N TRP A 106 -8.08 11.36 15.08
CA TRP A 106 -9.41 11.89 15.34
C TRP A 106 -9.57 13.36 15.79
N PHE A 107 -10.58 13.94 15.30
CA PHE A 107 -11.52 15.01 15.65
C PHE A 107 -11.12 16.46 15.45
N ALA A 108 -11.87 17.16 14.60
CA ALA A 108 -12.46 18.47 14.93
C ALA A 108 -13.57 18.84 13.95
N LEU A 109 -14.70 19.19 14.52
CA LEU A 109 -15.85 19.78 13.85
C LEU A 109 -15.60 21.26 13.57
N SER A 110 -15.83 21.63 12.31
CA SER A 110 -16.24 22.95 11.85
C SER A 110 -15.44 24.16 12.32
N ARG A 111 -14.38 24.46 11.61
CA ARG A 111 -13.97 25.82 11.17
C ARG A 111 -12.93 25.61 10.09
N GLY A 112 -13.01 26.38 8.98
CA GLY A 112 -11.95 26.35 7.98
C GLY A 112 -10.62 26.59 8.68
N GLU A 113 -9.86 25.52 8.89
CA GLU A 113 -8.55 25.61 9.52
C GLU A 113 -7.64 26.25 8.50
N SER A 114 -7.16 27.44 8.85
CA SER A 114 -6.09 28.08 8.12
C SER A 114 -4.86 27.16 8.24
N VAL A 115 -4.36 26.64 7.12
CA VAL A 115 -3.02 26.09 7.04
C VAL A 115 -2.08 27.07 7.73
N ALA A 116 -1.18 26.58 8.58
CA ALA A 116 -0.23 27.45 9.27
C ALA A 116 0.50 28.29 8.22
N ALA A 117 0.71 29.56 8.49
CA ALA A 117 1.44 30.41 7.56
C ALA A 117 2.82 29.81 7.30
N GLY A 118 3.20 29.70 6.03
CA GLY A 118 4.50 29.14 5.64
C GLY A 118 5.66 29.91 6.25
N ALA A 119 6.74 29.21 6.52
CA ALA A 119 7.95 29.79 7.07
C ALA A 119 8.68 30.65 6.03
N THR A 120 9.55 31.56 6.47
CA THR A 120 10.34 32.44 5.58
C THR A 120 11.54 31.74 4.99
N SER A 121 11.92 30.56 5.53
CA SER A 121 13.04 29.76 5.06
C SER A 121 12.85 28.26 5.30
N PRO A 122 13.57 27.40 4.53
CA PRO A 122 13.53 25.94 4.72
C PRO A 122 13.85 25.51 6.16
N ASN A 123 14.90 26.05 6.77
CA ASN A 123 15.31 25.68 8.12
C ASN A 123 14.30 26.13 9.18
N GLU A 124 13.63 27.26 8.97
CA GLU A 124 12.54 27.72 9.84
C GLU A 124 11.34 26.78 9.73
N ALA A 125 10.97 26.34 8.53
CA ALA A 125 9.90 25.37 8.33
C ALA A 125 10.15 24.05 9.10
N ALA A 126 11.35 23.49 8.99
CA ALA A 126 11.74 22.30 9.75
C ALA A 126 11.76 22.54 11.26
N THR A 127 12.11 23.73 11.71
CA THR A 127 12.08 24.12 13.13
C THR A 127 10.63 24.23 13.64
N ASN A 128 9.72 24.78 12.83
CA ASN A 128 8.32 24.89 13.16
C ASN A 128 7.68 23.50 13.32
N LEU A 129 7.96 22.56 12.42
CA LEU A 129 7.53 21.16 12.56
C LEU A 129 8.06 20.54 13.88
N ALA A 130 9.34 20.73 14.17
CA ALA A 130 9.95 20.19 15.38
C ALA A 130 9.32 20.77 16.66
N ASN A 131 8.94 22.04 16.65
CA ASN A 131 8.24 22.69 17.76
C ASN A 131 6.79 22.18 17.87
N ALA A 132 6.09 22.01 16.76
CA ALA A 132 4.74 21.47 16.72
C ALA A 132 4.68 20.03 17.28
N LEU A 133 5.66 19.19 16.98
CA LEU A 133 5.77 17.84 17.54
C LEU A 133 5.76 17.83 19.08
N GLY A 134 6.24 18.89 19.73
CA GLY A 134 6.20 19.05 21.19
C GLY A 134 4.86 19.49 21.78
N SER A 135 3.90 19.87 20.97
CA SER A 135 2.63 20.47 21.42
C SER A 135 1.58 19.45 21.89
N ARG A 136 1.72 18.16 21.51
CA ARG A 136 0.70 17.10 21.63
C ARG A 136 -0.54 17.34 20.76
N ASP A 137 -0.54 18.35 19.94
CA ASP A 137 -1.57 18.68 18.97
C ASP A 137 -1.24 18.03 17.63
N LEU A 138 -1.84 16.87 17.38
CA LEU A 138 -1.59 16.11 16.15
C LEU A 138 -2.08 16.85 14.90
N VAL A 139 -3.23 17.51 15.00
CA VAL A 139 -3.78 18.31 13.91
C VAL A 139 -2.87 19.50 13.63
N GLY A 140 -2.42 20.19 14.68
CA GLY A 140 -1.45 21.27 14.56
C GLY A 140 -0.12 20.84 13.95
N VAL A 141 0.39 19.65 14.29
CA VAL A 141 1.58 19.06 13.64
C VAL A 141 1.35 18.86 12.14
N LEU A 142 0.26 18.20 11.76
CA LEU A 142 -0.07 17.93 10.35
C LEU A 142 -0.27 19.25 9.59
N SER A 143 -0.86 20.25 10.21
CA SER A 143 -1.08 21.57 9.62
C SER A 143 0.21 22.36 9.35
N THR A 144 1.37 21.93 9.88
CA THR A 144 2.67 22.53 9.54
C THR A 144 3.26 22.01 8.24
N LEU A 145 2.76 20.92 7.70
CA LEU A 145 3.20 20.32 6.44
C LEU A 145 2.77 21.14 5.23
N ALA A 146 3.25 20.78 4.06
CA ALA A 146 2.82 21.36 2.80
C ALA A 146 1.28 21.33 2.69
N PRO A 147 0.62 22.41 2.22
CA PRO A 147 -0.83 22.59 2.30
C PRO A 147 -1.65 21.41 1.79
N ALA A 148 -1.28 20.85 0.64
CA ALA A 148 -1.97 19.69 0.07
C ALA A 148 -1.77 18.42 0.92
N GLU A 149 -0.55 18.17 1.42
CA GLU A 149 -0.27 17.05 2.33
C GLU A 149 -0.99 17.22 3.66
N ALA A 150 -1.00 18.44 4.21
CA ALA A 150 -1.71 18.75 5.45
C ALA A 150 -3.21 18.44 5.32
N SER A 151 -3.85 18.92 4.27
CA SER A 151 -5.27 18.63 3.99
C SER A 151 -5.55 17.14 3.91
N LEU A 152 -4.78 16.41 3.08
CA LEU A 152 -4.92 14.96 2.95
C LEU A 152 -4.80 14.21 4.27
N LEU A 153 -3.76 14.51 5.04
CA LEU A 153 -3.47 13.81 6.29
C LEU A 153 -4.44 14.17 7.41
N VAL A 154 -4.86 15.42 7.50
CA VAL A 154 -5.88 15.86 8.46
C VAL A 154 -7.22 15.19 8.18
N ASP A 155 -7.67 15.19 6.90
CA ASP A 155 -8.92 14.55 6.50
C ASP A 155 -8.88 13.04 6.75
N ALA A 156 -7.79 12.36 6.33
CA ALA A 156 -7.60 10.93 6.58
C ALA A 156 -7.61 10.61 8.07
N THR A 157 -6.92 11.44 8.85
CA THR A 157 -6.82 11.31 10.29
C THR A 157 -8.20 11.41 10.93
N ARG A 158 -9.00 12.39 10.63
CA ARG A 158 -10.35 12.58 11.15
C ARG A 158 -11.28 11.41 10.83
N GLN A 159 -11.40 11.05 9.56
CA GLN A 159 -12.32 10.00 9.12
C GLN A 159 -12.00 8.64 9.71
N SER A 160 -10.73 8.25 9.70
CA SER A 160 -10.33 6.94 10.23
C SER A 160 -10.71 6.78 11.70
N ALA A 161 -10.71 7.84 12.45
CA ALA A 161 -10.99 7.75 13.88
C ALA A 161 -12.46 7.64 14.22
N GLU A 162 -13.30 8.33 13.48
CA GLU A 162 -14.73 8.11 13.63
C GLU A 162 -15.02 6.62 13.46
N GLU A 163 -14.36 6.00 12.48
CA GLU A 163 -14.53 4.58 12.23
C GLU A 163 -13.89 3.71 13.32
N TYR A 164 -12.70 4.04 13.81
CA TYR A 164 -12.08 3.29 14.91
C TYR A 164 -12.83 3.43 16.23
N GLN A 165 -13.50 4.55 16.48
CA GLN A 165 -14.41 4.66 17.64
C GLN A 165 -15.69 3.86 17.42
N ARG A 166 -16.29 3.94 16.22
CA ARG A 166 -17.45 3.11 15.86
C ARG A 166 -17.16 1.63 16.04
N LEU A 167 -15.93 1.22 15.67
CA LEU A 167 -15.45 -0.15 15.84
C LEU A 167 -15.05 -0.51 17.28
N GLY A 168 -15.00 0.46 18.19
CA GLY A 168 -14.62 0.23 19.59
C GLY A 168 -13.11 0.03 19.79
N VAL A 169 -12.29 0.49 18.87
CA VAL A 169 -10.80 0.49 18.99
C VAL A 169 -10.34 1.66 19.84
N LEU A 170 -10.90 2.84 19.59
CA LEU A 170 -10.57 4.06 20.29
C LEU A 170 -11.70 4.47 21.27
N THR A 171 -11.33 5.18 22.32
CA THR A 171 -12.30 5.70 23.29
C THR A 171 -13.05 6.91 22.72
N GLN A 172 -14.23 7.18 23.24
CA GLN A 172 -15.09 8.28 22.78
C GLN A 172 -14.61 9.67 23.23
N ASP A 173 -13.69 9.74 24.16
CA ASP A 173 -13.12 10.95 24.76
C ASP A 173 -11.75 11.33 24.19
N LEU A 174 -11.36 10.71 23.08
CA LEU A 174 -10.14 11.05 22.35
C LEU A 174 -10.16 12.53 21.97
N ASP A 175 -9.06 13.22 22.23
CA ASP A 175 -8.79 14.59 21.86
C ASP A 175 -7.49 14.66 21.05
N LEU A 176 -7.56 15.05 19.79
CA LEU A 176 -6.40 15.13 18.89
C LEU A 176 -5.59 16.41 19.05
N GLU A 177 -6.22 17.47 19.51
CA GLU A 177 -5.51 18.72 19.81
C GLU A 177 -4.73 18.59 21.11
N ASN A 178 -5.01 17.51 21.90
CA ASN A 178 -4.32 17.22 23.14
C ASN A 178 -4.14 15.70 23.31
N PHE A 179 -3.49 15.07 22.33
CA PHE A 179 -3.30 13.63 22.29
C PHE A 179 -2.48 13.13 23.48
N GLN A 180 -3.02 12.15 24.18
CA GLN A 180 -2.42 11.59 25.38
C GLN A 180 -1.62 10.33 25.07
N GLY A 181 -0.60 10.06 25.90
CA GLY A 181 0.19 8.84 25.82
C GLY A 181 1.44 8.93 24.94
N ILE A 182 1.61 9.98 24.13
CA ILE A 182 2.86 10.27 23.41
C ILE A 182 3.27 11.71 23.70
N GLU A 183 4.54 11.90 24.07
CA GLU A 183 5.14 13.21 24.26
C GLU A 183 6.49 13.25 23.54
N ILE A 184 6.68 14.23 22.65
CA ILE A 184 7.91 14.44 21.91
C ILE A 184 8.53 15.75 22.37
N LYS A 185 9.82 15.72 22.72
CA LYS A 185 10.60 16.91 23.11
C LYS A 185 11.78 17.06 22.17
N THR A 186 12.01 18.26 21.71
CA THR A 186 13.16 18.61 20.89
C THR A 186 14.02 19.62 21.61
N GLU A 187 15.34 19.41 21.61
CA GLU A 187 16.30 20.27 22.28
C GLU A 187 17.48 20.59 21.40
N ASN A 188 17.82 21.88 21.31
CA ASN A 188 19.04 22.38 20.67
C ASN A 188 19.24 21.84 19.26
N LEU A 189 18.19 21.79 18.44
CA LEU A 189 18.29 21.37 17.06
C LEU A 189 19.20 22.31 16.26
N ARG A 190 20.07 21.73 15.45
CA ARG A 190 21.01 22.46 14.59
C ARG A 190 20.88 21.96 13.18
N PHE A 191 20.65 22.89 12.28
CA PHE A 191 20.57 22.66 10.86
C PHE A 191 21.81 23.20 10.15
N ALA A 192 22.29 22.51 9.12
CA ALA A 192 23.24 23.04 8.19
C ALA A 192 22.56 23.97 7.16
N GLU A 193 23.33 24.53 6.25
CA GLU A 193 22.75 25.25 5.12
C GLU A 193 21.92 24.31 4.26
N PRO A 194 20.66 24.68 3.90
CA PRO A 194 19.79 23.84 3.07
C PRO A 194 20.40 23.62 1.69
N GLU A 195 20.27 22.41 1.18
CA GLU A 195 20.60 22.07 -0.19
C GLU A 195 19.42 22.45 -1.10
N ARG A 196 19.60 23.49 -1.91
CA ARG A 196 18.57 23.91 -2.84
C ARG A 196 18.59 23.01 -4.08
N ILE A 197 17.49 22.33 -4.34
CA ILE A 197 17.33 21.45 -5.51
C ILE A 197 16.85 22.26 -6.72
N ASN A 198 15.78 23.03 -6.52
CA ASN A 198 15.21 23.93 -7.53
C ASN A 198 14.57 25.15 -6.84
N ASP A 199 13.72 25.90 -7.56
CA ASP A 199 13.11 27.12 -7.04
C ASP A 199 12.11 26.85 -5.91
N HIS A 200 11.47 25.68 -5.88
CA HIS A 200 10.43 25.32 -4.91
C HIS A 200 10.82 24.19 -3.96
N LEU A 201 11.96 23.53 -4.16
CA LEU A 201 12.39 22.40 -3.33
C LEU A 201 13.77 22.64 -2.71
N ALA A 202 13.88 22.45 -1.41
CA ALA A 202 15.14 22.46 -0.68
C ALA A 202 15.19 21.32 0.35
N ILE A 203 16.38 20.74 0.52
CA ILE A 203 16.62 19.70 1.52
C ILE A 203 17.27 20.32 2.74
N THR A 204 16.55 20.34 3.83
CA THR A 204 17.04 20.78 5.14
C THR A 204 17.82 19.65 5.78
N LYS A 205 18.99 19.98 6.36
CA LYS A 205 19.94 19.01 6.90
C LYS A 205 20.08 19.18 8.40
N LEU A 206 19.45 18.28 9.17
CA LEU A 206 19.53 18.28 10.63
C LEU A 206 20.84 17.60 11.07
N THR A 207 21.72 18.34 11.76
CA THR A 207 23.08 17.93 12.10
C THR A 207 23.31 17.71 13.59
N GLY A 208 22.38 18.13 14.46
CA GLY A 208 22.54 17.97 15.90
C GLY A 208 21.30 18.39 16.68
N GLY A 209 21.36 18.13 17.96
CA GLY A 209 20.28 18.29 18.92
C GLY A 209 19.84 16.96 19.49
N LYS A 210 18.76 16.98 20.25
CA LYS A 210 18.16 15.78 20.85
C LYS A 210 16.65 15.75 20.56
N ILE A 211 16.15 14.56 20.31
CA ILE A 211 14.73 14.27 20.26
C ILE A 211 14.44 13.20 21.30
N THR A 212 13.56 13.50 22.23
CA THR A 212 13.08 12.57 23.24
C THR A 212 11.64 12.21 22.95
N VAL A 213 11.33 10.92 22.95
CA VAL A 213 10.00 10.38 22.77
C VAL A 213 9.62 9.59 24.02
N ASP A 214 8.62 10.08 24.73
CA ASP A 214 8.01 9.42 25.88
C ASP A 214 6.69 8.78 25.42
N ILE A 215 6.56 7.46 25.58
CA ILE A 215 5.37 6.69 25.20
C ILE A 215 4.79 6.08 26.47
N ASP A 216 3.54 6.42 26.78
CA ASP A 216 2.78 5.84 27.89
C ASP A 216 1.52 5.14 27.35
N PRO A 217 1.58 3.83 27.08
CA PRO A 217 0.46 3.08 26.52
C PRO A 217 -0.79 3.11 27.43
N GLY A 218 -0.61 3.30 28.75
CA GLY A 218 -1.71 3.39 29.70
C GLY A 218 -2.53 4.68 29.60
N ARG A 219 -2.01 5.69 28.89
CA ARG A 219 -2.67 6.97 28.67
C ARG A 219 -3.17 7.14 27.23
N MET A 220 -2.86 6.19 26.34
CA MET A 220 -3.37 6.22 24.98
C MET A 220 -4.89 6.06 24.98
N PRO A 221 -5.62 6.76 24.13
CA PRO A 221 -7.08 6.70 24.04
C PRO A 221 -7.56 5.43 23.31
N ILE A 222 -7.09 4.26 23.75
CA ILE A 222 -7.46 2.95 23.23
C ILE A 222 -8.51 2.34 24.14
N ALA A 223 -9.59 1.79 23.58
CA ALA A 223 -10.67 1.20 24.34
C ALA A 223 -10.19 -0.04 25.12
N GLN A 224 -10.57 -0.11 26.42
CA GLN A 224 -10.10 -1.18 27.30
C GLN A 224 -10.51 -2.58 26.79
N GLU A 225 -11.73 -2.70 26.23
CA GLU A 225 -12.22 -3.97 25.67
C GLU A 225 -11.37 -4.46 24.51
N PHE A 226 -10.88 -3.53 23.66
CA PHE A 226 -9.98 -3.83 22.57
C PHE A 226 -8.61 -4.28 23.09
N LEU A 227 -8.05 -3.60 24.08
CA LEU A 227 -6.79 -4.00 24.72
C LEU A 227 -6.89 -5.36 25.41
N ASP A 228 -8.01 -5.65 26.04
CA ASP A 228 -8.26 -6.94 26.71
C ASP A 228 -8.34 -8.10 25.67
N ALA A 229 -8.99 -7.86 24.52
CA ALA A 229 -9.04 -8.80 23.41
C ALA A 229 -7.65 -9.10 22.84
N LEU A 230 -6.84 -8.07 22.57
CA LEU A 230 -5.46 -8.23 22.13
C LEU A 230 -4.57 -8.96 23.13
N THR A 231 -4.74 -8.67 24.44
CA THR A 231 -3.97 -9.29 25.50
C THR A 231 -4.33 -10.77 25.64
N ALA A 232 -5.62 -11.11 25.54
CA ALA A 232 -6.08 -12.50 25.57
C ALA A 232 -5.51 -13.32 24.43
N GLN A 233 -5.30 -12.70 23.26
CA GLN A 233 -4.75 -13.33 22.08
C GLN A 233 -3.24 -13.55 22.14
N SER A 234 -2.48 -12.52 22.50
CA SER A 234 -1.00 -12.54 22.40
C SER A 234 -0.33 -13.39 23.48
N GLY A 235 -1.06 -13.77 24.53
CA GLY A 235 -0.50 -14.49 25.71
C GLY A 235 0.58 -13.68 26.48
N ALA A 236 1.11 -12.65 25.86
CA ALA A 236 1.99 -11.65 26.44
C ALA A 236 1.22 -10.33 26.44
N GLY A 237 0.79 -9.84 27.59
CA GLY A 237 0.14 -8.55 27.71
C GLY A 237 0.97 -7.50 26.96
N LEU A 238 0.30 -6.63 26.20
CA LEU A 238 0.97 -5.44 25.68
C LEU A 238 1.64 -4.75 26.86
N SER A 239 2.93 -4.46 26.74
CA SER A 239 3.64 -3.73 27.79
C SER A 239 2.88 -2.43 28.04
N ARG A 240 2.40 -2.24 29.27
CA ARG A 240 1.81 -0.98 29.71
C ARG A 240 2.84 -0.10 30.41
N GLU A 241 4.08 -0.54 30.44
CA GLU A 241 5.17 0.24 31.04
C GLU A 241 5.50 1.42 30.12
N PRO A 242 5.62 2.61 30.67
CA PRO A 242 6.08 3.77 29.91
C PRO A 242 7.48 3.52 29.33
N GLU A 243 7.65 3.89 28.06
CA GLU A 243 8.92 3.81 27.35
C GLU A 243 9.49 5.21 27.15
N HIS A 244 10.80 5.32 27.29
CA HIS A 244 11.54 6.56 27.12
C HIS A 244 12.67 6.37 26.13
N HIS A 245 12.61 7.07 25.01
CA HIS A 245 13.64 7.00 23.96
C HIS A 245 14.26 8.37 23.73
N THR A 246 15.58 8.45 23.80
CA THR A 246 16.32 9.68 23.46
C THR A 246 17.24 9.43 22.29
N LEU A 247 17.13 10.29 21.28
CA LEU A 247 17.93 10.28 20.06
C LEU A 247 18.89 11.47 20.10
N ASP A 248 20.19 11.21 20.18
CA ASP A 248 21.24 12.22 19.96
C ASP A 248 21.51 12.31 18.46
N ILE A 249 21.02 13.38 17.84
CA ILE A 249 21.13 13.59 16.38
C ILE A 249 22.60 13.68 15.95
N ALA A 250 23.45 14.33 16.73
CA ALA A 250 24.87 14.42 16.40
C ALA A 250 25.58 13.05 16.44
N GLN A 251 25.11 12.13 17.30
CA GLN A 251 25.58 10.76 17.31
C GLN A 251 25.10 10.00 16.07
N LEU A 252 23.82 10.10 15.73
CA LEU A 252 23.25 9.45 14.54
C LEU A 252 23.96 9.93 13.26
N VAL A 253 24.21 11.22 13.13
CA VAL A 253 24.94 11.81 11.99
C VAL A 253 26.37 11.26 11.90
N ARG A 254 27.08 11.13 13.03
CA ARG A 254 28.43 10.53 13.03
C ARG A 254 28.42 9.05 12.64
N GLU A 255 27.40 8.32 13.05
CA GLU A 255 27.26 6.89 12.78
C GLU A 255 26.80 6.61 11.35
N ALA A 256 25.89 7.45 10.81
CA ALA A 256 25.41 7.35 9.44
C ALA A 256 26.40 7.93 8.42
N GLY A 257 27.25 8.87 8.84
CA GLY A 257 28.17 9.60 7.97
C GLY A 257 27.52 10.75 7.20
N GLU A 258 26.22 11.00 7.42
CA GLU A 258 25.45 12.03 6.72
C GLU A 258 24.36 12.61 7.65
N PRO A 259 23.94 13.89 7.45
CA PRO A 259 22.89 14.50 8.23
C PRO A 259 21.52 13.88 7.93
N LEU A 260 20.57 14.06 8.87
CA LEU A 260 19.17 13.72 8.61
C LEU A 260 18.57 14.73 7.64
N ARG A 261 17.95 14.23 6.61
CA ARG A 261 17.40 15.02 5.49
C ARG A 261 15.88 15.18 5.65
N ILE A 262 15.40 16.39 5.53
CA ILE A 262 13.99 16.76 5.54
C ILE A 262 13.75 17.65 4.33
N ALA A 263 12.91 17.19 3.41
CA ALA A 263 12.52 18.03 2.29
C ALA A 263 11.56 19.13 2.74
N THR A 264 11.77 20.31 2.18
CA THR A 264 10.88 21.46 2.36
C THR A 264 10.49 22.02 1.00
N VAL A 265 9.23 22.33 0.83
CA VAL A 265 8.69 22.88 -0.42
C VAL A 265 8.19 24.31 -0.21
N GLN A 266 8.28 25.10 -1.26
CA GLN A 266 7.76 26.47 -1.28
C GLN A 266 6.39 26.48 -1.96
N ASP A 267 5.37 26.93 -1.24
CA ASP A 267 4.03 27.12 -1.74
C ASP A 267 3.51 28.51 -1.32
N ASP A 268 2.90 29.24 -2.23
CA ASP A 268 2.41 30.62 -2.04
C ASP A 268 3.42 31.56 -1.33
N GLY A 269 4.72 31.34 -1.61
CA GLY A 269 5.82 32.14 -1.06
C GLY A 269 6.24 31.75 0.36
N GLY A 270 5.61 30.78 0.99
CA GLY A 270 6.00 30.19 2.28
C GLY A 270 6.71 28.84 2.11
N TRP A 271 7.59 28.49 3.04
CA TRP A 271 8.25 27.18 3.09
C TRP A 271 7.56 26.27 4.07
N TYR A 272 7.37 25.01 3.66
CA TYR A 272 6.70 23.98 4.44
C TYR A 272 7.50 22.66 4.41
N PRO A 273 7.60 21.89 5.49
CA PRO A 273 8.10 20.53 5.42
C PRO A 273 7.17 19.66 4.56
N SER A 274 7.74 18.73 3.82
CA SER A 274 7.00 17.77 3.02
C SER A 274 7.43 16.34 3.34
N LEU A 275 6.48 15.48 3.67
CA LEU A 275 6.72 14.06 3.90
C LEU A 275 6.96 13.35 2.57
N LEU A 276 6.14 13.63 1.56
CA LEU A 276 6.24 12.97 0.25
C LEU A 276 7.58 13.27 -0.42
N TYR A 277 8.01 14.52 -0.43
CA TYR A 277 9.33 14.89 -0.96
C TYR A 277 10.49 14.34 -0.11
N THR A 278 10.30 14.20 1.21
CA THR A 278 11.31 13.57 2.07
C THR A 278 11.48 12.09 1.73
N VAL A 279 10.37 11.37 1.51
CA VAL A 279 10.40 9.96 1.09
C VAL A 279 11.05 9.82 -0.30
N ALA A 280 10.70 10.70 -1.23
CA ALA A 280 11.29 10.70 -2.58
C ALA A 280 12.81 10.98 -2.54
N ASP A 281 13.26 11.97 -1.75
CA ASP A 281 14.68 12.27 -1.58
C ASP A 281 15.47 11.08 -1.02
N LEU A 282 14.92 10.40 0.00
CA LEU A 282 15.52 9.19 0.57
C LEU A 282 15.53 8.03 -0.44
N GLY A 283 14.47 7.90 -1.25
CA GLY A 283 14.39 6.90 -2.30
C GLY A 283 15.45 7.12 -3.39
N LEU A 284 15.60 8.34 -3.87
CA LEU A 284 16.65 8.71 -4.85
C LEU A 284 18.04 8.42 -4.30
N LEU A 285 18.33 8.83 -3.06
CA LEU A 285 19.61 8.56 -2.41
C LEU A 285 19.91 7.06 -2.25
N ALA A 286 18.90 6.29 -1.87
CA ALA A 286 19.06 4.84 -1.68
C ALA A 286 19.43 4.12 -2.98
N ASN A 287 18.98 4.65 -4.12
CA ASN A 287 19.26 4.14 -5.46
C ASN A 287 20.48 4.80 -6.14
N GLY A 288 21.11 5.79 -5.49
CA GLY A 288 22.23 6.53 -6.05
C GLY A 288 21.83 7.51 -7.16
N GLU A 289 20.55 7.87 -7.19
CA GLU A 289 19.96 8.79 -8.16
C GLU A 289 19.95 10.24 -7.62
N SER A 290 19.76 11.19 -8.52
CA SER A 290 19.65 12.61 -8.19
C SER A 290 18.30 13.16 -8.65
N TRP A 291 17.85 14.24 -8.04
CA TRP A 291 16.66 14.96 -8.48
C TRP A 291 16.78 15.37 -9.95
N PRO A 292 15.75 15.10 -10.78
CA PRO A 292 15.72 15.55 -12.17
C PRO A 292 15.75 17.09 -12.27
N GLN A 293 16.21 17.59 -13.40
CA GLN A 293 16.21 19.04 -13.71
C GLN A 293 14.88 19.50 -14.33
N GLU A 294 14.12 18.57 -14.89
CA GLU A 294 12.83 18.80 -15.54
C GLU A 294 11.77 17.93 -14.89
N SER A 295 10.57 18.45 -14.74
CA SER A 295 9.41 17.75 -14.19
C SER A 295 8.49 17.29 -15.31
N ILE A 296 7.72 16.24 -15.08
CA ILE A 296 6.62 15.86 -15.98
C ILE A 296 5.49 16.89 -15.82
N PRO A 297 5.03 17.53 -16.90
CA PRO A 297 3.96 18.52 -16.82
C PRO A 297 2.63 17.87 -16.39
N HIS A 298 1.83 18.58 -15.60
CA HIS A 298 0.47 18.17 -15.30
C HIS A 298 -0.48 18.48 -16.47
N ARG A 299 -1.29 17.52 -16.88
CA ARG A 299 -2.24 17.62 -17.99
C ARG A 299 -3.52 16.86 -17.67
N GLY A 300 -4.35 17.45 -16.79
CA GLY A 300 -5.63 16.88 -16.40
C GLY A 300 -6.62 16.78 -17.58
N ALA A 301 -7.68 16.04 -17.34
CA ALA A 301 -8.76 15.82 -18.29
C ALA A 301 -9.88 16.86 -18.15
N ASP A 302 -10.82 16.88 -19.10
CA ASP A 302 -11.94 17.84 -19.12
C ASP A 302 -13.11 17.43 -18.21
N SER A 303 -13.08 16.22 -17.65
CA SER A 303 -14.07 15.72 -16.69
C SER A 303 -13.51 14.56 -15.86
N ALA A 304 -14.12 14.28 -14.70
CA ALA A 304 -13.77 13.15 -13.84
C ALA A 304 -13.80 11.81 -14.61
N ASN A 305 -14.86 11.56 -15.39
CA ASN A 305 -14.94 10.36 -16.23
C ASN A 305 -13.80 10.27 -17.24
N ALA A 306 -13.46 11.38 -17.90
CA ALA A 306 -12.36 11.41 -18.87
C ALA A 306 -11.00 11.21 -18.20
N ALA A 307 -10.79 11.72 -16.97
CA ALA A 307 -9.57 11.50 -16.22
C ALA A 307 -9.36 10.01 -15.91
N VAL A 308 -10.42 9.35 -15.42
CA VAL A 308 -10.39 7.91 -15.13
C VAL A 308 -10.15 7.08 -16.40
N GLN A 309 -10.89 7.38 -17.48
CA GLN A 309 -10.73 6.67 -18.76
C GLN A 309 -9.31 6.78 -19.31
N GLN A 310 -8.74 8.00 -19.29
CA GLN A 310 -7.38 8.24 -19.79
C GLN A 310 -6.33 7.59 -18.90
N LEU A 311 -6.52 7.56 -17.57
CA LEU A 311 -5.62 6.87 -16.66
C LEU A 311 -5.62 5.36 -16.90
N VAL A 312 -6.82 4.75 -17.07
CA VAL A 312 -6.94 3.32 -17.39
C VAL A 312 -6.28 3.02 -18.73
N GLN A 313 -6.50 3.86 -19.76
CA GLN A 313 -5.86 3.66 -21.06
C GLN A 313 -4.33 3.80 -20.95
N ALA A 314 -3.81 4.83 -20.27
CA ALA A 314 -2.38 5.00 -20.05
C ALA A 314 -1.73 3.81 -19.35
N ALA A 315 -2.44 3.22 -18.37
CA ALA A 315 -1.97 2.00 -17.70
C ALA A 315 -1.94 0.79 -18.65
N LEU A 316 -2.94 0.61 -19.52
CA LEU A 316 -2.98 -0.45 -20.54
C LEU A 316 -1.91 -0.28 -21.61
N ASP A 317 -1.55 0.97 -21.91
CA ASP A 317 -0.50 1.33 -22.86
C ASP A 317 0.91 1.32 -22.23
N ALA A 318 1.03 1.05 -20.93
CA ALA A 318 2.25 1.17 -20.14
C ALA A 318 2.88 2.58 -20.23
N ASP A 319 2.05 3.61 -20.47
CA ASP A 319 2.48 5.00 -20.57
C ASP A 319 2.54 5.68 -19.18
N LEU A 320 3.60 5.37 -18.44
CA LEU A 320 3.81 5.93 -17.11
C LEU A 320 3.90 7.47 -17.13
N ASN A 321 4.44 8.04 -18.20
CA ASN A 321 4.50 9.49 -18.36
C ASN A 321 3.09 10.09 -18.37
N ARG A 322 2.17 9.52 -19.18
CA ARG A 322 0.77 9.97 -19.24
C ARG A 322 0.03 9.70 -17.93
N MET A 323 0.32 8.60 -17.25
CA MET A 323 -0.26 8.34 -15.93
C MET A 323 0.10 9.46 -14.94
N ILE A 324 1.38 9.88 -14.88
CA ILE A 324 1.83 10.97 -14.01
C ILE A 324 1.19 12.30 -14.41
N GLU A 325 1.07 12.63 -15.71
CA GLU A 325 0.40 13.84 -16.18
C GLU A 325 -1.05 13.99 -15.69
N LEU A 326 -1.72 12.87 -15.40
CA LEU A 326 -3.11 12.82 -14.92
C LEU A 326 -3.24 12.88 -13.39
N LEU A 327 -2.14 12.98 -12.64
CA LEU A 327 -2.14 13.13 -11.19
C LEU A 327 -2.30 14.59 -10.79
N PRO A 328 -2.92 14.89 -9.63
CA PRO A 328 -3.11 16.26 -9.16
C PRO A 328 -1.77 16.99 -8.97
N PRO A 329 -1.63 18.22 -9.51
CA PRO A 329 -0.38 18.95 -9.43
C PRO A 329 0.00 19.46 -8.05
N ASP A 330 -0.94 19.53 -7.13
CA ASP A 330 -0.78 19.95 -5.75
C ASP A 330 -0.46 18.76 -4.83
N GLU A 331 -1.31 17.74 -4.83
CA GLU A 331 -1.14 16.56 -3.96
C GLU A 331 0.01 15.65 -4.42
N MET A 332 0.24 15.57 -5.74
CA MET A 332 1.22 14.68 -6.35
C MET A 332 2.38 15.42 -7.03
N ALA A 333 2.62 16.67 -6.64
CA ALA A 333 3.74 17.48 -7.14
C ALA A 333 5.07 16.71 -7.13
N VAL A 334 5.32 15.95 -6.09
CA VAL A 334 6.51 15.09 -5.95
C VAL A 334 6.65 14.09 -7.09
N LEU A 335 5.54 13.46 -7.55
CA LEU A 335 5.60 12.50 -8.66
C LEU A 335 5.82 13.18 -10.01
N HIS A 336 5.39 14.42 -10.16
CA HIS A 336 5.75 15.22 -11.33
C HIS A 336 7.25 15.52 -11.36
N ASP A 337 7.84 15.90 -10.21
CA ASP A 337 9.24 16.24 -10.10
C ASP A 337 10.19 15.04 -10.20
N VAL A 338 9.88 13.91 -9.54
CA VAL A 338 10.71 12.70 -9.60
C VAL A 338 10.38 11.81 -10.80
N GLY A 339 9.28 12.10 -11.49
CA GLY A 339 8.72 11.31 -12.57
C GLY A 339 9.69 10.92 -13.68
N PRO A 340 10.57 11.79 -14.18
CA PRO A 340 11.55 11.42 -15.22
C PRO A 340 12.45 10.25 -14.79
N VAL A 341 12.84 10.14 -13.51
CA VAL A 341 13.61 9.00 -12.97
C VAL A 341 12.74 7.76 -12.96
N LEU A 342 11.48 7.86 -12.48
CA LEU A 342 10.56 6.73 -12.44
C LEU A 342 10.27 6.16 -13.84
N VAL A 343 10.00 7.04 -14.82
CA VAL A 343 9.77 6.64 -16.20
C VAL A 343 11.00 5.96 -16.80
N SER A 344 12.21 6.49 -16.56
CA SER A 344 13.43 5.88 -17.08
C SER A 344 13.72 4.52 -16.44
N SER A 345 13.41 4.35 -15.15
CA SER A 345 13.63 3.08 -14.44
C SER A 345 12.65 1.99 -14.86
N ALA A 346 11.42 2.36 -15.24
CA ALA A 346 10.37 1.42 -15.65
C ALA A 346 10.36 1.13 -17.16
N ALA A 347 11.17 1.83 -17.97
CA ALA A 347 11.12 1.77 -19.43
C ALA A 347 11.34 0.36 -20.02
N ASP A 348 12.12 -0.48 -19.34
CA ASP A 348 12.44 -1.83 -19.80
C ASP A 348 11.50 -2.93 -19.22
N GLU A 349 10.61 -2.57 -18.28
CA GLU A 349 9.81 -3.54 -17.53
C GLU A 349 8.34 -3.59 -17.99
N ALA A 350 7.83 -2.54 -18.62
CA ALA A 350 6.43 -2.40 -18.95
C ALA A 350 6.19 -2.48 -20.46
N GLU A 351 5.38 -3.44 -20.91
CA GLU A 351 4.97 -3.58 -22.30
C GLU A 351 3.50 -3.19 -22.50
N PRO A 352 3.16 -2.42 -23.55
CA PRO A 352 1.77 -2.11 -23.88
C PRO A 352 0.95 -3.37 -24.13
N THR A 353 -0.24 -3.45 -23.56
CA THR A 353 -1.15 -4.59 -23.76
C THR A 353 -1.81 -4.60 -25.15
N GLY A 354 -1.86 -3.44 -25.80
CA GLY A 354 -2.62 -3.22 -27.03
C GLY A 354 -4.14 -3.22 -26.84
N VAL A 355 -4.62 -3.25 -25.61
CA VAL A 355 -6.04 -3.20 -25.27
C VAL A 355 -6.53 -1.75 -25.25
N GLU A 356 -7.67 -1.47 -25.89
CA GLU A 356 -8.29 -0.15 -25.98
C GLU A 356 -9.53 -0.07 -25.08
N VAL A 357 -9.66 1.00 -24.29
CA VAL A 357 -10.89 1.34 -23.57
C VAL A 357 -11.85 2.01 -24.55
N THR A 358 -12.81 1.26 -25.06
CA THR A 358 -13.79 1.79 -26.06
C THR A 358 -14.92 2.57 -25.39
N GLN A 359 -15.30 2.19 -24.16
CA GLN A 359 -16.29 2.91 -23.37
C GLN A 359 -16.00 2.78 -21.89
N LEU A 360 -16.17 3.85 -21.13
CA LEU A 360 -16.17 3.85 -19.67
C LEU A 360 -17.35 4.67 -19.16
N ARG A 361 -18.14 4.11 -18.26
CA ARG A 361 -19.23 4.78 -17.56
C ARG A 361 -18.96 4.81 -16.08
N THR A 362 -19.28 5.93 -15.46
CA THR A 362 -19.07 6.13 -14.03
C THR A 362 -20.29 6.78 -13.40
N GLU A 363 -20.44 6.56 -12.10
CA GLU A 363 -21.29 7.36 -11.21
C GLU A 363 -20.38 8.16 -10.28
N THR A 364 -20.82 9.36 -9.92
CA THR A 364 -20.04 10.25 -9.05
C THR A 364 -20.79 10.52 -7.76
N SER A 365 -20.03 10.63 -6.66
CA SER A 365 -20.52 11.09 -5.36
C SER A 365 -19.46 11.97 -4.72
N ASP A 366 -19.90 12.97 -3.96
CA ASP A 366 -18.98 13.84 -3.23
C ASP A 366 -18.34 13.09 -2.07
N VAL A 367 -17.06 13.30 -1.90
CA VAL A 367 -16.26 12.84 -0.75
C VAL A 367 -15.40 14.00 -0.26
N ASP A 368 -14.86 13.90 0.94
CA ASP A 368 -13.99 14.95 1.46
C ASP A 368 -12.78 15.17 0.55
N GLY A 369 -12.64 16.42 0.11
CA GLY A 369 -11.56 16.88 -0.75
C GLY A 369 -11.63 16.43 -2.20
N GLY A 370 -12.74 15.84 -2.68
CA GLY A 370 -12.86 15.43 -4.09
C GLY A 370 -14.18 14.79 -4.46
N THR A 371 -14.18 14.11 -5.58
CA THR A 371 -15.34 13.38 -6.10
C THR A 371 -14.97 11.91 -6.29
N ARG A 372 -15.64 11.02 -5.59
CA ARG A 372 -15.56 9.58 -5.85
C ARG A 372 -16.21 9.27 -7.19
N THR A 373 -15.45 8.71 -8.09
CA THR A 373 -15.84 8.30 -9.43
C THR A 373 -15.85 6.77 -9.48
N THR A 374 -17.04 6.18 -9.32
CA THR A 374 -17.24 4.72 -9.31
C THR A 374 -17.45 4.21 -10.71
N ILE A 375 -16.68 3.21 -11.13
CA ILE A 375 -16.82 2.59 -12.45
C ILE A 375 -18.04 1.67 -12.43
N THR A 376 -19.04 2.00 -13.26
CA THR A 376 -20.26 1.20 -13.42
C THR A 376 -20.20 0.29 -14.62
N SER A 377 -19.46 0.66 -15.67
CA SER A 377 -19.22 -0.20 -16.82
C SER A 377 -17.94 0.20 -17.53
N VAL A 378 -17.17 -0.78 -17.99
CA VAL A 378 -16.05 -0.59 -18.90
C VAL A 378 -16.13 -1.59 -20.05
N GLU A 379 -15.93 -1.10 -21.29
CA GLU A 379 -15.78 -1.93 -22.47
C GLU A 379 -14.34 -1.83 -22.97
N LEU A 380 -13.73 -2.98 -23.18
CA LEU A 380 -12.34 -3.15 -23.61
C LEU A 380 -12.30 -3.88 -24.94
N ARG A 381 -11.44 -3.46 -25.85
CA ARG A 381 -11.18 -4.15 -27.11
C ARG A 381 -9.75 -4.66 -27.15
N ALA A 382 -9.59 -5.97 -27.21
CA ALA A 382 -8.29 -6.61 -27.39
C ALA A 382 -8.08 -7.00 -28.87
N PRO A 383 -6.88 -6.71 -29.47
CA PRO A 383 -6.60 -7.06 -30.85
C PRO A 383 -6.68 -8.56 -31.08
N GLY A 384 -7.54 -8.99 -32.00
CA GLY A 384 -7.72 -10.41 -32.35
C GLY A 384 -8.59 -11.23 -31.39
N GLU A 385 -8.95 -10.72 -30.22
CA GLU A 385 -9.76 -11.44 -29.22
C GLU A 385 -11.20 -10.91 -29.13
N GLY A 386 -11.46 -9.71 -29.61
CA GLY A 386 -12.77 -9.10 -29.61
C GLY A 386 -12.98 -8.09 -28.50
N THR A 387 -14.24 -7.92 -28.07
CA THR A 387 -14.63 -6.95 -27.04
C THR A 387 -15.02 -7.69 -25.76
N ALA A 388 -14.50 -7.22 -24.63
CA ALA A 388 -14.91 -7.66 -23.30
C ALA A 388 -15.56 -6.48 -22.56
N SER A 389 -16.48 -6.78 -21.66
CA SER A 389 -17.10 -5.76 -20.80
C SER A 389 -17.16 -6.22 -19.35
N VAL A 390 -17.04 -5.25 -18.45
CA VAL A 390 -17.29 -5.41 -17.02
C VAL A 390 -18.36 -4.43 -16.63
N THR A 391 -19.44 -4.92 -16.00
CA THR A 391 -20.57 -4.07 -15.60
C THR A 391 -20.93 -4.34 -14.14
N LYS A 392 -21.06 -3.29 -13.35
CA LYS A 392 -21.51 -3.36 -11.95
C LYS A 392 -23.02 -3.59 -11.89
N ASN A 393 -23.44 -4.53 -11.07
CA ASN A 393 -24.85 -4.83 -10.81
C ASN A 393 -25.05 -5.09 -9.30
N GLY A 394 -25.44 -4.04 -8.55
CA GLY A 394 -25.46 -4.10 -7.09
C GLY A 394 -24.07 -4.40 -6.51
N GLY A 395 -23.99 -5.38 -5.62
CA GLY A 395 -22.74 -5.88 -5.02
C GLY A 395 -21.99 -6.89 -5.90
N CYS A 396 -22.25 -6.94 -7.21
CA CYS A 396 -21.61 -7.87 -8.15
C CYS A 396 -21.00 -7.14 -9.35
N TYR A 397 -20.04 -7.77 -10.01
CA TYR A 397 -19.52 -7.37 -11.32
C TYR A 397 -19.73 -8.50 -12.32
N GLN A 398 -20.35 -8.16 -13.44
CA GLN A 398 -20.57 -9.09 -14.54
C GLN A 398 -19.50 -8.89 -15.61
N LEU A 399 -18.75 -9.95 -15.89
CA LEU A 399 -17.75 -10.02 -16.96
C LEU A 399 -18.38 -10.71 -18.18
N GLU A 400 -18.27 -10.09 -19.34
CA GLU A 400 -18.73 -10.65 -20.60
C GLU A 400 -17.64 -10.54 -21.66
N SER A 401 -17.40 -11.63 -22.38
CA SER A 401 -16.56 -11.67 -23.59
C SER A 401 -17.09 -12.72 -24.55
N PRO A 402 -16.62 -12.80 -25.80
CA PRO A 402 -17.10 -13.80 -26.75
C PRO A 402 -17.01 -15.23 -26.23
N GLY A 403 -18.15 -15.84 -25.92
CA GLY A 403 -18.25 -17.20 -25.40
C GLY A 403 -18.02 -17.37 -23.89
N PHE A 404 -17.86 -16.29 -23.14
CA PHE A 404 -17.66 -16.31 -21.70
C PHE A 404 -18.54 -15.27 -21.02
N ARG A 405 -19.21 -15.68 -19.94
CA ARG A 405 -19.94 -14.80 -19.03
C ARG A 405 -19.77 -15.31 -17.61
N GLU A 406 -19.35 -14.42 -16.73
CA GLU A 406 -19.17 -14.71 -15.31
C GLU A 406 -19.68 -13.54 -14.47
N GLU A 407 -20.25 -13.83 -13.32
CA GLU A 407 -20.65 -12.85 -12.33
C GLU A 407 -19.85 -13.09 -11.05
N LEU A 408 -19.19 -12.06 -10.56
CA LEU A 408 -18.38 -12.07 -9.36
C LEU A 408 -19.00 -11.14 -8.33
N CYS A 409 -19.51 -11.71 -7.23
CA CYS A 409 -20.11 -10.96 -6.15
C CYS A 409 -19.18 -10.89 -4.93
N GLY A 410 -19.32 -9.82 -4.12
CA GLY A 410 -18.44 -9.61 -2.98
C GLY A 410 -18.50 -10.72 -1.93
N ASP A 411 -19.68 -11.28 -1.66
CA ASP A 411 -19.86 -12.43 -0.76
C ASP A 411 -19.14 -13.69 -1.26
N GLN A 412 -19.14 -13.92 -2.58
CA GLN A 412 -18.39 -15.01 -3.20
C GLN A 412 -16.87 -14.81 -3.06
N VAL A 413 -16.38 -13.58 -3.26
CA VAL A 413 -14.96 -13.27 -3.07
C VAL A 413 -14.55 -13.47 -1.63
N GLY A 414 -15.34 -13.04 -0.65
CA GLY A 414 -15.11 -13.31 0.77
C GLY A 414 -15.01 -14.80 1.07
N ALA A 415 -15.93 -15.60 0.52
CA ALA A 415 -15.92 -17.05 0.66
C ALA A 415 -14.71 -17.71 -0.03
N MET A 416 -14.28 -17.22 -1.20
CA MET A 416 -13.08 -17.71 -1.90
C MET A 416 -11.82 -17.44 -1.09
N ILE A 417 -11.65 -16.22 -0.56
CA ILE A 417 -10.50 -15.87 0.31
C ILE A 417 -10.48 -16.79 1.54
N ALA A 418 -11.65 -17.04 2.15
CA ALA A 418 -11.76 -17.94 3.27
C ALA A 418 -11.40 -19.40 2.94
N ALA A 419 -11.65 -19.84 1.72
CA ALA A 419 -11.34 -21.19 1.26
C ALA A 419 -9.87 -21.39 0.87
N GLU A 420 -9.16 -20.33 0.45
CA GLU A 420 -7.74 -20.37 0.10
C GLU A 420 -6.81 -20.25 1.31
N ALA A 421 -7.34 -19.94 2.49
CA ALA A 421 -6.53 -19.82 3.70
C ALA A 421 -5.88 -21.17 4.07
N ASP A 422 -4.63 -21.14 4.52
CA ASP A 422 -3.88 -22.30 4.98
C ASP A 422 -4.47 -22.85 6.30
N GLY A 423 -5.51 -23.66 6.20
CA GLY A 423 -6.17 -24.33 7.33
C GLY A 423 -7.65 -23.95 7.53
N PRO A 424 -8.35 -24.61 8.46
CA PRO A 424 -9.77 -24.36 8.72
C PRO A 424 -9.95 -22.99 9.37
N MET A 425 -10.56 -22.05 8.65
CA MET A 425 -10.90 -20.73 9.17
C MET A 425 -12.11 -20.81 10.12
N PRO A 426 -12.07 -20.14 11.29
CA PRO A 426 -13.22 -20.05 12.18
C PRO A 426 -14.46 -19.49 11.47
N PRO A 427 -15.68 -20.03 11.72
CA PRO A 427 -16.89 -19.57 11.04
C PRO A 427 -17.17 -18.07 11.17
N ALA A 428 -16.89 -17.49 12.34
CA ALA A 428 -17.06 -16.06 12.58
C ALA A 428 -16.14 -15.19 11.68
N LEU A 429 -14.91 -15.66 11.42
CA LEU A 429 -13.99 -14.98 10.51
C LEU A 429 -14.43 -15.10 9.04
N GLN A 430 -14.97 -16.27 8.65
CA GLN A 430 -15.54 -16.45 7.30
C GLN A 430 -16.72 -15.50 7.08
N GLU A 431 -17.61 -15.37 8.08
CA GLU A 431 -18.73 -14.44 8.03
C GLU A 431 -18.24 -12.99 7.96
N ALA A 432 -17.26 -12.61 8.79
CA ALA A 432 -16.67 -11.28 8.77
C ALA A 432 -16.07 -10.93 7.39
N LEU A 433 -15.32 -11.83 6.77
CA LEU A 433 -14.76 -11.65 5.42
C LEU A 433 -15.85 -11.52 4.36
N THR A 434 -16.88 -12.35 4.44
CA THR A 434 -18.02 -12.32 3.52
C THR A 434 -18.76 -10.97 3.60
N ASN A 435 -19.06 -10.51 4.81
CA ASN A 435 -19.70 -9.21 5.04
C ASN A 435 -18.86 -8.05 4.56
N LEU A 436 -17.55 -8.08 4.85
CA LEU A 436 -16.60 -7.06 4.46
C LEU A 436 -16.52 -6.93 2.94
N MET A 437 -16.29 -8.05 2.23
CA MET A 437 -16.19 -8.04 0.77
C MET A 437 -17.53 -7.69 0.13
N GLY A 438 -18.65 -8.15 0.69
CA GLY A 438 -19.98 -7.74 0.27
C GLY A 438 -20.15 -6.22 0.32
N GLY A 439 -19.79 -5.59 1.42
CA GLY A 439 -19.88 -4.14 1.59
C GLY A 439 -18.97 -3.34 0.64
N VAL A 440 -17.73 -3.80 0.45
CA VAL A 440 -16.78 -3.17 -0.50
C VAL A 440 -17.30 -3.24 -1.93
N PHE A 441 -17.84 -4.39 -2.36
CA PHE A 441 -18.39 -4.57 -3.70
C PHE A 441 -19.69 -3.79 -3.90
N GLU A 442 -20.51 -3.66 -2.87
CA GLU A 442 -21.73 -2.85 -2.93
C GLU A 442 -21.40 -1.37 -3.16
N GLN A 443 -20.39 -0.84 -2.49
CA GLN A 443 -19.89 0.52 -2.73
C GLN A 443 -19.26 0.66 -4.12
N GLY A 444 -18.73 -0.42 -4.68
CA GLY A 444 -18.12 -0.50 -6.01
C GLY A 444 -16.69 0.03 -6.07
N LEU A 445 -15.99 -0.39 -7.13
CA LEU A 445 -14.64 0.06 -7.42
C LEU A 445 -14.69 1.50 -7.92
N GLY A 446 -14.11 2.40 -7.16
CA GLY A 446 -14.07 3.82 -7.47
C GLY A 446 -12.69 4.41 -7.21
N VAL A 447 -12.40 5.48 -7.91
CA VAL A 447 -11.24 6.34 -7.68
C VAL A 447 -11.70 7.72 -7.28
N VAL A 448 -10.88 8.45 -6.54
CA VAL A 448 -11.17 9.85 -6.21
C VAL A 448 -10.51 10.76 -7.24
N THR A 449 -11.31 11.67 -7.80
CA THR A 449 -10.84 12.71 -8.70
C THR A 449 -10.94 14.06 -8.01
N THR A 450 -9.95 14.93 -8.27
CA THR A 450 -9.92 16.32 -7.81
C THR A 450 -9.98 17.26 -9.00
N GLU A 451 -10.42 18.48 -8.80
CA GLU A 451 -10.45 19.53 -9.82
C GLU A 451 -9.46 20.64 -9.43
N VAL A 452 -8.50 20.89 -10.31
CA VAL A 452 -7.51 21.97 -10.16
C VAL A 452 -7.52 22.77 -11.47
N ASP A 453 -7.73 24.06 -11.38
CA ASP A 453 -7.78 25.01 -12.53
C ASP A 453 -8.72 24.56 -13.65
N GLY A 454 -9.88 24.00 -13.31
CA GLY A 454 -10.90 23.55 -14.25
C GLY A 454 -10.52 22.26 -15.01
N LYS A 455 -9.52 21.54 -14.55
CA LYS A 455 -9.12 20.22 -15.04
C LYS A 455 -9.27 19.16 -13.96
N HIS A 456 -9.62 17.96 -14.37
CA HIS A 456 -9.81 16.83 -13.47
C HIS A 456 -8.59 15.91 -13.49
N TYR A 457 -8.21 15.49 -12.30
CA TYR A 457 -7.06 14.61 -12.04
C TYR A 457 -7.52 13.43 -11.19
N VAL A 458 -6.80 12.33 -11.27
CA VAL A 458 -7.03 11.17 -10.39
C VAL A 458 -6.06 11.24 -9.23
N SER A 459 -6.57 11.35 -7.99
CA SER A 459 -5.76 11.35 -6.78
C SER A 459 -5.53 9.93 -6.27
N PRO A 460 -4.31 9.39 -6.34
CA PRO A 460 -4.00 8.08 -5.79
C PRO A 460 -4.14 8.03 -4.27
N LEU A 461 -3.72 9.08 -3.57
CA LEU A 461 -3.74 9.12 -2.11
C LEU A 461 -5.18 9.15 -1.59
N ARG A 462 -6.04 10.01 -2.14
CA ARG A 462 -7.48 10.04 -1.78
C ARG A 462 -8.19 8.76 -2.20
N THR A 463 -7.81 8.15 -3.33
CA THR A 463 -8.33 6.85 -3.75
C THR A 463 -7.98 5.77 -2.73
N PHE A 464 -6.72 5.72 -2.30
CA PHE A 464 -6.27 4.76 -1.30
C PHE A 464 -6.95 4.98 0.06
N GLN A 465 -7.07 6.25 0.48
CA GLN A 465 -7.81 6.64 1.68
C GLN A 465 -9.27 6.18 1.60
N GLU A 466 -9.99 6.47 0.50
CA GLU A 466 -11.39 6.10 0.33
C GLU A 466 -11.60 4.58 0.26
N LEU A 467 -10.66 3.83 -0.32
CA LEU A 467 -10.67 2.37 -0.26
C LEU A 467 -10.52 1.87 1.19
N GLY A 468 -9.59 2.44 1.94
CA GLY A 468 -9.42 2.13 3.36
C GLY A 468 -10.67 2.47 4.18
N MET A 469 -11.29 3.61 3.91
CA MET A 469 -12.53 4.03 4.56
C MET A 469 -13.72 3.15 4.17
N SER A 470 -13.81 2.74 2.90
CA SER A 470 -14.82 1.78 2.44
C SER A 470 -14.70 0.45 3.18
N PHE A 471 -13.47 -0.01 3.38
CA PHE A 471 -13.16 -1.20 4.17
C PHE A 471 -13.59 -1.03 5.63
N LEU A 472 -13.20 0.06 6.29
CA LEU A 472 -13.56 0.32 7.68
C LEU A 472 -15.08 0.45 7.87
N ARG A 473 -15.76 1.19 6.98
CA ARG A 473 -17.23 1.36 7.00
C ARG A 473 -18.00 0.05 6.81
N SER A 474 -17.44 -0.89 6.03
CA SER A 474 -18.04 -2.20 5.80
C SER A 474 -17.86 -3.15 6.99
N MET A 475 -16.91 -2.88 7.89
CA MET A 475 -16.61 -3.69 9.06
C MET A 475 -17.58 -3.38 10.21
N GLN A 476 -18.04 -4.41 10.91
CA GLN A 476 -18.80 -4.28 12.16
C GLN A 476 -17.89 -4.56 13.37
N PRO A 477 -18.23 -4.06 14.59
CA PRO A 477 -17.43 -4.34 15.79
C PRO A 477 -17.22 -5.83 16.07
N GLN A 478 -18.22 -6.68 15.77
CA GLN A 478 -18.11 -8.14 15.91
C GLN A 478 -17.14 -8.76 14.90
N ASP A 479 -17.03 -8.20 13.69
CA ASP A 479 -16.13 -8.70 12.65
C ASP A 479 -14.67 -8.45 13.08
N LEU A 480 -14.39 -7.25 13.59
CA LEU A 480 -13.08 -6.91 14.15
C LEU A 480 -12.71 -7.85 15.32
N LYS A 481 -13.65 -8.14 16.21
CA LYS A 481 -13.42 -9.07 17.31
C LYS A 481 -13.13 -10.48 16.79
N ALA A 482 -13.87 -10.97 15.80
CA ALA A 482 -13.64 -12.27 15.18
C ALA A 482 -12.26 -12.35 14.51
N MET A 483 -11.82 -11.27 13.85
CA MET A 483 -10.48 -11.18 13.24
C MET A 483 -9.37 -11.25 14.30
N ILE A 484 -9.54 -10.56 15.43
CA ILE A 484 -8.60 -10.61 16.54
C ILE A 484 -8.54 -12.03 17.12
N GLU A 485 -9.67 -12.65 17.40
CA GLU A 485 -9.75 -14.00 18.00
C GLU A 485 -9.22 -15.11 17.07
N ALA A 486 -9.23 -14.88 15.76
CA ALA A 486 -8.77 -15.85 14.76
C ALA A 486 -7.27 -15.80 14.46
N GLY A 487 -6.57 -14.76 14.86
CA GLY A 487 -5.13 -14.61 14.65
C GLY A 487 -4.25 -15.52 15.53
N ASN A 488 -4.84 -16.55 16.18
CA ASN A 488 -4.17 -17.55 17.02
C ASN A 488 -3.82 -18.82 16.27
#